data_7efe06bc6b626fc17d053bad7255b0d8
#
_entry.id   7efe06bc6b626fc17d053bad7255b0d8
#
_cell.length_a   1.000
_cell.length_b   1.000
_cell.length_c   1.000
_cell.angle_alpha   90.00
_cell.angle_beta   90.00
_cell.angle_gamma   90.00
#
_symmetry.space_group_name_H-M   'P 1'
#
loop_
_entity.id
_entity.type
_entity.pdbx_description
1 polymer ?
#
loop_
_entity_poly.entity_id
_entity_poly.type
_entity_poly.pdbx_seq_one_letter_code
_entity_poly.pdbx_strand_id
1 'polypeptide(L)'
;MNNFLEKRLKNIGIKKKSPSKSIANYLPCVLSNNLIFVSGQLPIDNGKIIYPGKCDLDLTESEIKQSVELATINMFSNLNEIIINQKKKISLIKCCNIKGYLNCSDKFENHPKTLNYCSDMIVKILGKKFGSHSRTAIGVNSLPLNAPVEIDGVFSINF
;
A
#
# COMPACT_ATOMS: atom_id res chain seq x y z
N MET A 1 7.69 -13.77 18.40
CA MET A 1 6.69 -13.38 17.40
C MET A 1 7.16 -12.13 16.69
N ASN A 2 7.03 -12.11 15.34
CA ASN A 2 7.42 -10.97 14.49
C ASN A 2 6.32 -9.90 14.48
N ASN A 3 6.07 -9.23 15.61
CA ASN A 3 4.96 -8.27 15.75
C ASN A 3 5.39 -6.79 15.78
N PHE A 4 6.64 -6.50 15.38
CA PHE A 4 7.14 -5.14 15.46
C PHE A 4 6.46 -4.18 14.50
N LEU A 5 6.07 -4.65 13.30
CA LEU A 5 5.33 -3.83 12.34
C LEU A 5 3.93 -3.50 12.87
N GLU A 6 3.24 -4.47 13.45
CA GLU A 6 1.95 -4.25 14.12
C GLU A 6 2.04 -3.20 15.23
N LYS A 7 3.12 -3.26 16.05
CA LYS A 7 3.37 -2.24 17.07
C LYS A 7 3.57 -0.85 16.48
N ARG A 8 4.32 -0.74 15.37
CA ARG A 8 4.53 0.55 14.68
C ARG A 8 3.22 1.12 14.13
N LEU A 9 2.41 0.29 13.48
CA LEU A 9 1.09 0.70 12.99
C LEU A 9 0.20 1.21 14.12
N LYS A 10 0.15 0.46 15.23
CA LYS A 10 -0.62 0.86 16.43
C LYS A 10 -0.14 2.20 17.01
N ASN A 11 1.17 2.43 17.09
CA ASN A 11 1.75 3.66 17.65
C ASN A 11 1.38 4.92 16.85
N ILE A 12 1.04 4.79 15.58
CA ILE A 12 0.58 5.90 14.74
C ILE A 12 -0.94 5.93 14.54
N GLY A 13 -1.67 5.17 15.38
CA GLY A 13 -3.13 5.16 15.40
C GLY A 13 -3.78 4.29 14.30
N ILE A 14 -3.01 3.51 13.55
CA ILE A 14 -3.55 2.59 12.55
C ILE A 14 -3.99 1.30 13.25
N LYS A 15 -5.30 1.04 13.21
CA LYS A 15 -5.85 -0.23 13.72
C LYS A 15 -5.47 -1.37 12.77
N LYS A 16 -5.19 -2.55 13.35
CA LYS A 16 -5.00 -3.76 12.58
C LYS A 16 -6.24 -4.01 11.71
N LYS A 17 -6.04 -4.10 10.41
CA LYS A 17 -7.05 -4.60 9.48
C LYS A 17 -6.76 -6.07 9.18
N SER A 18 -7.81 -6.84 8.98
CA SER A 18 -7.66 -8.19 8.43
C SER A 18 -7.02 -8.08 7.05
N PRO A 19 -6.07 -8.96 6.69
CA PRO A 19 -5.51 -8.98 5.35
C PRO A 19 -6.63 -9.07 4.32
N SER A 20 -6.52 -8.30 3.25
CA SER A 20 -7.46 -8.42 2.14
C SER A 20 -7.28 -9.78 1.47
N LYS A 21 -8.37 -10.51 1.29
CA LYS A 21 -8.33 -11.68 0.39
C LYS A 21 -8.07 -11.18 -1.02
N SER A 22 -7.21 -11.89 -1.77
CA SER A 22 -7.04 -11.58 -3.20
C SER A 22 -8.38 -11.74 -3.93
N ILE A 23 -8.65 -10.80 -4.82
CA ILE A 23 -9.89 -10.80 -5.64
C ILE A 23 -9.80 -11.86 -6.74
N ALA A 24 -8.59 -12.33 -7.06
CA ALA A 24 -8.30 -13.28 -8.11
C ALA A 24 -7.33 -14.38 -7.64
N ASN A 25 -6.95 -15.29 -8.55
CA ASN A 25 -6.13 -16.47 -8.26
C ASN A 25 -4.64 -16.14 -8.16
N TYR A 26 -4.24 -15.30 -7.16
CA TYR A 26 -2.85 -14.96 -6.85
C TYR A 26 -2.66 -14.75 -5.35
N LEU A 27 -1.39 -14.71 -4.90
CA LEU A 27 -1.04 -14.47 -3.51
C LEU A 27 -0.93 -12.95 -3.22
N PRO A 28 -1.44 -12.46 -2.07
CA PRO A 28 -1.30 -11.05 -1.68
C PRO A 28 0.16 -10.62 -1.50
N CYS A 29 1.02 -11.56 -1.08
CA CYS A 29 2.45 -11.34 -0.92
C CYS A 29 3.24 -12.60 -1.28
N VAL A 30 4.44 -12.40 -1.84
CA VAL A 30 5.40 -13.46 -2.09
C VAL A 30 6.73 -13.08 -1.47
N LEU A 31 7.29 -13.97 -0.63
CA LEU A 31 8.65 -13.85 -0.11
C LEU A 31 9.60 -14.64 -1.02
N SER A 32 10.61 -13.97 -1.55
CA SER A 32 11.71 -14.58 -2.30
C SER A 32 13.04 -14.09 -1.73
N ASN A 33 13.80 -14.99 -1.14
CA ASN A 33 15.00 -14.66 -0.36
C ASN A 33 14.68 -13.61 0.73
N ASN A 34 15.24 -12.41 0.62
CA ASN A 34 15.04 -11.31 1.55
C ASN A 34 14.07 -10.24 1.02
N LEU A 35 13.40 -10.49 -0.11
CA LEU A 35 12.46 -9.56 -0.71
C LEU A 35 11.03 -10.05 -0.56
N ILE A 36 10.14 -9.17 -0.15
CA ILE A 36 8.69 -9.39 -0.15
C ILE A 36 8.10 -8.52 -1.26
N PHE A 37 7.43 -9.17 -2.19
CA PHE A 37 6.63 -8.56 -3.23
C PHE A 37 5.19 -8.53 -2.75
N VAL A 38 4.62 -7.34 -2.66
CA VAL A 38 3.21 -7.16 -2.27
C VAL A 38 2.42 -6.84 -3.53
N SER A 39 1.42 -7.64 -3.82
CA SER A 39 0.52 -7.44 -4.97
C SER A 39 -0.28 -6.13 -4.85
N GLY A 40 -0.82 -5.65 -5.96
CA GLY A 40 -1.63 -4.43 -5.99
C GLY A 40 -2.73 -4.42 -4.94
N GLN A 41 -2.78 -3.33 -4.19
CA GLN A 41 -3.76 -3.12 -3.14
C GLN A 41 -4.66 -1.97 -3.48
N LEU A 42 -5.95 -2.23 -3.40
CA LEU A 42 -7.03 -1.28 -3.60
C LEU A 42 -7.47 -0.66 -2.26
N PRO A 43 -8.13 0.51 -2.27
CA PRO A 43 -8.70 1.13 -1.08
C PRO A 43 -10.02 0.43 -0.67
N ILE A 44 -9.91 -0.83 -0.28
CA ILE A 44 -11.06 -1.65 0.16
C ILE A 44 -11.24 -1.51 1.67
N ASP A 45 -12.46 -1.20 2.08
CA ASP A 45 -12.92 -1.28 3.45
C ASP A 45 -14.22 -2.09 3.53
N ASN A 46 -14.26 -3.06 4.45
CA ASN A 46 -15.42 -3.96 4.60
C ASN A 46 -15.92 -4.58 3.28
N GLY A 47 -14.98 -4.97 2.40
CA GLY A 47 -15.27 -5.62 1.12
C GLY A 47 -15.70 -4.67 0.00
N LYS A 48 -15.69 -3.36 0.21
CA LYS A 48 -16.08 -2.36 -0.80
C LYS A 48 -14.98 -1.34 -1.03
N ILE A 49 -14.86 -0.87 -2.27
CA ILE A 49 -14.02 0.29 -2.59
C ILE A 49 -14.63 1.53 -1.91
N ILE A 50 -13.79 2.29 -1.20
CA ILE A 50 -14.18 3.63 -0.79
C ILE A 50 -13.99 4.59 -1.98
N TYR A 51 -14.95 5.47 -2.21
CA TYR A 51 -14.87 6.50 -3.26
C TYR A 51 -14.47 5.94 -4.64
N PRO A 52 -15.30 5.09 -5.30
CA PRO A 52 -15.00 4.62 -6.65
C PRO A 52 -15.08 5.75 -7.65
N GLY A 53 -14.21 5.74 -8.68
CA GLY A 53 -14.21 6.75 -9.74
C GLY A 53 -12.81 7.20 -10.15
N LYS A 54 -12.76 8.18 -11.04
CA LYS A 54 -11.53 8.83 -11.52
C LYS A 54 -11.11 9.95 -10.57
N CYS A 55 -9.83 9.99 -10.25
CA CYS A 55 -9.27 10.94 -9.27
C CYS A 55 -9.58 12.41 -9.59
N ASP A 56 -9.57 12.78 -10.85
CA ASP A 56 -9.72 14.17 -11.27
C ASP A 56 -11.14 14.54 -11.74
N LEU A 57 -12.02 13.56 -11.93
CA LEU A 57 -13.38 13.80 -12.42
C LEU A 57 -14.45 13.56 -11.36
N ASP A 58 -14.25 12.56 -10.51
CA ASP A 58 -15.30 12.06 -9.64
C ASP A 58 -15.01 12.31 -8.15
N LEU A 59 -13.74 12.55 -7.77
CA LEU A 59 -13.31 12.61 -6.38
C LEU A 59 -12.75 13.98 -5.96
N THR A 60 -13.01 14.34 -4.72
CA THR A 60 -12.33 15.46 -4.05
C THR A 60 -10.91 15.08 -3.62
N GLU A 61 -10.03 16.06 -3.40
CA GLU A 61 -8.66 15.82 -2.91
C GLU A 61 -8.64 15.04 -1.59
N SER A 62 -9.61 15.28 -0.70
CA SER A 62 -9.76 14.55 0.55
C SER A 62 -10.08 13.08 0.35
N GLU A 63 -10.97 12.75 -0.59
CA GLU A 63 -11.34 11.37 -0.92
C GLU A 63 -10.21 10.62 -1.61
N ILE A 64 -9.45 11.30 -2.49
CA ILE A 64 -8.23 10.76 -3.10
C ILE A 64 -7.21 10.42 -2.01
N LYS A 65 -6.94 11.36 -1.09
CA LYS A 65 -6.03 11.15 0.03
C LYS A 65 -6.43 9.95 0.86
N GLN A 66 -7.70 9.85 1.28
CA GLN A 66 -8.21 8.73 2.06
C GLN A 66 -8.06 7.41 1.32
N SER A 67 -8.30 7.40 -0.01
CA SER A 67 -8.13 6.22 -0.85
C SER A 67 -6.68 5.76 -0.91
N VAL A 68 -5.73 6.67 -1.14
CA VAL A 68 -4.30 6.37 -1.16
C VAL A 68 -3.81 5.86 0.20
N GLU A 69 -4.22 6.52 1.28
CA GLU A 69 -3.87 6.11 2.64
C GLU A 69 -4.42 4.72 2.96
N LEU A 70 -5.67 4.43 2.60
CA LEU A 70 -6.28 3.12 2.84
C LEU A 70 -5.61 2.00 2.02
N ALA A 71 -5.33 2.23 0.74
CA ALA A 71 -4.60 1.26 -0.09
C ALA A 71 -3.21 0.97 0.51
N THR A 72 -2.52 2.00 1.01
CA THR A 72 -1.24 1.86 1.72
C THR A 72 -1.38 1.04 3.00
N ILE A 73 -2.42 1.28 3.80
CA ILE A 73 -2.71 0.49 5.03
C ILE A 73 -2.97 -0.97 4.66
N ASN A 74 -3.73 -1.23 3.60
CA ASN A 74 -4.02 -2.58 3.13
C ASN A 74 -2.74 -3.30 2.69
N MET A 75 -1.82 -2.61 2.00
CA MET A 75 -0.49 -3.11 1.65
C MET A 75 0.31 -3.51 2.91
N PHE A 76 0.35 -2.66 3.94
CA PHE A 76 1.03 -2.98 5.19
C PHE A 76 0.34 -4.10 5.99
N SER A 77 -0.96 -4.25 5.87
CA SER A 77 -1.69 -5.36 6.52
C SER A 77 -1.30 -6.71 5.93
N ASN A 78 -1.20 -6.81 4.59
CA ASN A 78 -0.72 -8.02 3.91
C ASN A 78 0.77 -8.27 4.17
N LEU A 79 1.59 -7.22 4.17
CA LEU A 79 3.01 -7.30 4.54
C LEU A 79 3.18 -7.82 5.97
N ASN A 80 2.38 -7.35 6.92
CA ASN A 80 2.42 -7.80 8.31
C ASN A 80 2.03 -9.28 8.42
N GLU A 81 1.04 -9.74 7.67
CA GLU A 81 0.58 -11.13 7.69
C GLU A 81 1.68 -12.09 7.25
N ILE A 82 2.37 -11.81 6.12
CA ILE A 82 3.47 -12.67 5.69
C ILE A 82 4.63 -12.67 6.69
N ILE A 83 4.89 -11.54 7.36
CA ILE A 83 5.97 -11.38 8.34
C ILE A 83 5.70 -12.17 9.62
N ILE A 84 4.49 -12.10 10.19
CA ILE A 84 4.16 -12.80 11.44
C ILE A 84 4.21 -14.32 11.27
N ASN A 85 3.98 -14.81 10.06
CA ASN A 85 4.00 -16.23 9.73
C ASN A 85 5.42 -16.80 9.47
N GLN A 86 6.47 -15.93 9.48
CA GLN A 86 7.85 -16.40 9.34
C GLN A 86 8.33 -17.09 10.62
N LYS A 87 8.96 -18.27 10.47
CA LYS A 87 9.59 -19.02 11.59
C LYS A 87 10.79 -18.27 12.17
N LYS A 88 11.59 -17.60 11.31
CA LYS A 88 12.73 -16.80 11.71
C LYS A 88 12.30 -15.42 12.19
N LYS A 89 13.01 -14.88 13.17
CA LYS A 89 12.78 -13.52 13.65
C LYS A 89 13.26 -12.52 12.63
N ILE A 90 12.35 -11.67 12.15
CA ILE A 90 12.68 -10.55 11.29
C ILE A 90 13.10 -9.37 12.15
N SER A 91 14.30 -8.86 11.91
CA SER A 91 14.90 -7.75 12.68
C SER A 91 14.67 -6.39 12.05
N LEU A 92 14.44 -6.33 10.72
CA LEU A 92 14.33 -5.10 9.95
C LEU A 92 13.41 -5.28 8.74
N ILE A 93 12.69 -4.22 8.41
CA ILE A 93 11.96 -4.05 7.14
C ILE A 93 12.33 -2.70 6.55
N LYS A 94 12.63 -2.69 5.25
CA LYS A 94 12.89 -1.49 4.45
C LYS A 94 12.00 -1.49 3.21
N CYS A 95 11.38 -0.36 2.91
CA CYS A 95 10.71 -0.15 1.63
C CYS A 95 11.76 0.04 0.53
N CYS A 96 11.67 -0.72 -0.55
CA CYS A 96 12.59 -0.65 -1.68
C CYS A 96 11.97 0.11 -2.85
N ASN A 97 10.76 -0.25 -3.23
CA ASN A 97 10.06 0.33 -4.38
C ASN A 97 8.55 0.35 -4.15
N ILE A 98 7.90 1.39 -4.65
CA ILE A 98 6.44 1.54 -4.67
C ILE A 98 6.01 1.91 -6.08
N LYS A 99 4.92 1.31 -6.55
CA LYS A 99 4.23 1.72 -7.75
C LYS A 99 2.80 2.10 -7.40
N GLY A 100 2.38 3.25 -7.87
CA GLY A 100 1.01 3.75 -7.73
C GLY A 100 0.38 3.95 -9.10
N TYR A 101 -0.79 3.37 -9.27
CA TYR A 101 -1.63 3.45 -10.46
C TYR A 101 -2.85 4.28 -10.08
N LEU A 102 -3.10 5.36 -10.81
CA LEU A 102 -4.19 6.29 -10.54
C LEU A 102 -5.22 6.20 -11.67
N ASN A 103 -6.43 5.82 -11.34
CA ASN A 103 -7.55 5.90 -12.26
C ASN A 103 -7.90 7.37 -12.49
N CYS A 104 -7.56 7.89 -13.66
CA CYS A 104 -7.71 9.31 -13.95
C CYS A 104 -7.96 9.55 -15.45
N SER A 105 -8.26 10.80 -15.81
CA SER A 105 -8.33 11.19 -17.21
C SER A 105 -6.93 11.36 -17.81
N ASP A 106 -6.88 11.51 -19.13
CA ASP A 106 -5.67 11.80 -19.90
C ASP A 106 -5.08 13.20 -19.62
N LYS A 107 -5.84 14.07 -18.95
CA LYS A 107 -5.42 15.42 -18.59
C LYS A 107 -4.88 15.54 -17.16
N PHE A 108 -4.89 14.45 -16.40
CA PHE A 108 -4.41 14.47 -15.02
C PHE A 108 -2.88 14.56 -14.96
N GLU A 109 -2.35 15.56 -14.25
CA GLU A 109 -0.91 15.80 -14.14
C GLU A 109 -0.35 15.63 -12.71
N ASN A 110 -1.24 15.47 -11.71
CA ASN A 110 -0.87 15.48 -10.29
C ASN A 110 -0.45 14.09 -9.74
N HIS A 111 -0.05 13.14 -10.60
CA HIS A 111 0.35 11.80 -10.17
C HIS A 111 1.40 11.79 -9.04
N PRO A 112 2.52 12.55 -9.14
CA PRO A 112 3.53 12.55 -8.07
C PRO A 112 2.99 13.12 -6.77
N LYS A 113 2.19 14.20 -6.83
CA LYS A 113 1.59 14.84 -5.66
C LYS A 113 0.64 13.88 -4.94
N THR A 114 -0.22 13.20 -5.71
CA THR A 114 -1.17 12.23 -5.18
C THR A 114 -0.46 11.06 -4.48
N LEU A 115 0.61 10.52 -5.09
CA LEU A 115 1.33 9.41 -4.48
C LEU A 115 2.20 9.84 -3.26
N ASN A 116 2.37 11.13 -2.99
CA ASN A 116 3.02 11.59 -1.76
C ASN A 116 2.28 11.10 -0.51
N TYR A 117 0.95 11.03 -0.53
CA TYR A 117 0.18 10.50 0.61
C TYR A 117 0.61 9.07 0.99
N CYS A 118 0.92 8.22 -0.01
CA CYS A 118 1.49 6.89 0.23
C CYS A 118 2.92 6.98 0.80
N SER A 119 3.80 7.74 0.14
CA SER A 119 5.20 7.86 0.55
C SER A 119 5.36 8.42 1.96
N ASP A 120 4.60 9.44 2.31
CA ASP A 120 4.62 10.07 3.64
C ASP A 120 4.14 9.08 4.71
N MET A 121 3.11 8.30 4.41
CA MET A 121 2.62 7.27 5.31
C MET A 121 3.66 6.16 5.52
N ILE A 122 4.34 5.70 4.46
CA ILE A 122 5.42 4.70 4.56
C ILE A 122 6.55 5.23 5.44
N VAL A 123 6.97 6.48 5.23
CA VAL A 123 8.00 7.11 6.07
C VAL A 123 7.53 7.25 7.52
N LYS A 124 6.26 7.57 7.76
CA LYS A 124 5.67 7.63 9.10
C LYS A 124 5.68 6.27 9.80
N ILE A 125 5.40 5.18 9.06
CA ILE A 125 5.39 3.81 9.60
C ILE A 125 6.81 3.28 9.87
N LEU A 126 7.71 3.39 8.88
CA LEU A 126 9.02 2.76 8.93
C LEU A 126 10.14 3.68 9.45
N GLY A 127 9.88 4.98 9.52
CA GLY A 127 10.90 6.01 9.76
C GLY A 127 11.68 6.34 8.48
N LYS A 128 12.28 7.54 8.41
CA LYS A 128 12.96 8.06 7.21
C LYS A 128 14.01 7.08 6.65
N LYS A 129 14.84 6.47 7.52
CA LYS A 129 15.92 5.55 7.13
C LYS A 129 15.42 4.32 6.35
N PHE A 130 14.28 3.77 6.73
CA PHE A 130 13.75 2.52 6.18
C PHE A 130 12.50 2.71 5.31
N GLY A 131 11.90 3.88 5.38
CA GLY A 131 10.74 4.25 4.57
C GLY A 131 11.10 4.98 3.27
N SER A 132 12.31 5.54 3.15
CA SER A 132 12.75 6.16 1.88
C SER A 132 12.91 5.09 0.80
N HIS A 133 12.30 5.32 -0.36
CA HIS A 133 12.14 4.33 -1.42
C HIS A 133 12.19 4.98 -2.81
N SER A 134 12.44 4.18 -3.83
CA SER A 134 12.18 4.54 -5.22
C SER A 134 10.69 4.34 -5.54
N ARG A 135 10.14 5.10 -6.49
CA ARG A 135 8.72 4.94 -6.85
C ARG A 135 8.43 5.25 -8.31
N THR A 136 7.28 4.76 -8.77
CA THR A 136 6.64 5.15 -10.03
C THR A 136 5.20 5.54 -9.73
N ALA A 137 4.73 6.65 -10.33
CA ALA A 137 3.34 7.10 -10.27
C ALA A 137 2.84 7.31 -11.70
N ILE A 138 1.81 6.58 -12.10
CA ILE A 138 1.25 6.66 -13.48
C ILE A 138 -0.27 6.70 -13.44
N GLY A 139 -0.85 7.37 -14.45
CA GLY A 139 -2.27 7.32 -14.74
C GLY A 139 -2.62 6.08 -15.54
N VAL A 140 -3.78 5.53 -15.27
CA VAL A 140 -4.37 4.40 -15.99
C VAL A 140 -5.82 4.71 -16.34
N ASN A 141 -6.30 4.11 -17.42
CA ASN A 141 -7.66 4.36 -17.89
C ASN A 141 -8.74 3.77 -16.97
N SER A 142 -8.43 2.66 -16.31
CA SER A 142 -9.34 1.99 -15.38
C SER A 142 -8.57 1.12 -14.38
N LEU A 143 -9.19 0.88 -13.23
CA LEU A 143 -8.74 -0.07 -12.21
C LEU A 143 -9.88 -1.02 -11.82
N PRO A 144 -9.56 -2.19 -11.25
CA PRO A 144 -10.57 -3.13 -10.79
C PRO A 144 -11.59 -2.46 -9.86
N LEU A 145 -12.86 -2.82 -10.00
CA LEU A 145 -13.98 -2.29 -9.21
C LEU A 145 -14.13 -0.76 -9.27
N ASN A 146 -13.64 -0.15 -10.34
CA ASN A 146 -13.60 1.31 -10.50
C ASN A 146 -12.85 2.02 -9.37
N ALA A 147 -11.82 1.36 -8.78
CA ALA A 147 -11.01 1.94 -7.72
C ALA A 147 -10.27 3.20 -8.24
N PRO A 148 -10.09 4.24 -7.40
CA PRO A 148 -9.35 5.44 -7.79
C PRO A 148 -7.83 5.23 -7.80
N VAL A 149 -7.34 4.28 -7.01
CA VAL A 149 -5.91 3.99 -6.86
C VAL A 149 -5.67 2.51 -6.62
N GLU A 150 -4.54 2.03 -7.15
CA GLU A 150 -3.94 0.75 -6.81
C GLU A 150 -2.47 0.97 -6.45
N ILE A 151 -1.96 0.27 -5.43
CA ILE A 151 -0.58 0.42 -4.97
C ILE A 151 0.05 -0.94 -4.78
N ASP A 152 1.18 -1.20 -5.42
CA ASP A 152 2.04 -2.35 -5.15
C ASP A 152 3.40 -1.92 -4.55
N GLY A 153 4.12 -2.86 -3.96
CA GLY A 153 5.40 -2.53 -3.37
C GLY A 153 6.35 -3.71 -3.21
N VAL A 154 7.63 -3.39 -3.13
CA VAL A 154 8.71 -4.32 -2.82
C VAL A 154 9.40 -3.87 -1.54
N PHE A 155 9.53 -4.79 -0.61
CA PHE A 155 10.18 -4.57 0.69
C PHE A 155 11.32 -5.55 0.88
N SER A 156 12.41 -5.12 1.50
CA SER A 156 13.46 -6.02 1.97
C SER A 156 13.34 -6.27 3.46
N ILE A 157 13.70 -7.48 3.88
CA ILE A 157 13.73 -7.89 5.29
C ILE A 157 15.09 -8.44 5.65
N ASN A 158 15.48 -8.29 6.93
CA ASN A 158 16.60 -9.01 7.52
C ASN A 158 16.08 -9.93 8.62
N PHE A 159 16.63 -11.13 8.66
CA PHE A 159 16.38 -12.13 9.70
C PHE A 159 17.30 -11.94 10.90
#